data_d39e5b2c6bd2aa947f5da4befd8554d8
#
_entry.id   d39e5b2c6bd2aa947f5da4befd8554d8
#
_cell.length_a   1.000
_cell.length_b   1.000
_cell.length_c   1.000
_cell.angle_alpha   90.00
_cell.angle_beta   90.00
_cell.angle_gamma   90.00
#
_symmetry.space_group_name_H-M   'P 1'
#
loop_
_entity.id
_entity.type
_entity.pdbx_description
1 polymer ?
#
loop_
_entity_poly.entity_id
_entity_poly.type
_entity_poly.pdbx_seq_one_letter_code
_entity_poly.pdbx_strand_id
1 'polypeptide(L)'
;MHSLARGHVVVTGGAGLIGSAVIWALNVRGIDDILVVDRLDTSEKWKNLVPLRYRDYLDADEFENRILTRASSFANISTVFHLGACSSTTEADAAYLMRNNYEYTKHLAHWAVDHGIRFVYASSAATYGGLERDLRDDADLDTLRPLNMYAYSKHRFDLYARDHGLLSRIAGLKYFNVFGPNEHHKAEMRSLVDKAFHQIRETGAIQLFKSHRTEYKDGEQQRDFIYVKDAVEVTLHIAEHDANGLFNIGSGTAHTWLDLVRPIFRAMNVPERIEFIDMPATLRDKYQYCTCASIDRLRASGYDAPVTPLADAVDDYVRNYLIPDRRLDPAQAPAGVK
;
A
#
# COMPACT_ATOMS: atom_id res chain seq x y z
N MET A 1 15.81 -1.00 19.20
CA MET A 1 15.69 -1.25 17.75
C MET A 1 15.42 -2.73 17.52
N HIS A 2 14.38 -3.05 16.77
CA HIS A 2 14.04 -4.41 16.36
C HIS A 2 14.86 -4.79 15.11
N SER A 3 15.42 -6.00 15.10
CA SER A 3 16.27 -6.45 13.98
C SER A 3 15.49 -7.39 13.08
N LEU A 4 15.22 -6.97 11.84
CA LEU A 4 14.58 -7.80 10.81
C LEU A 4 15.41 -9.01 10.39
N ALA A 5 16.72 -9.01 10.65
CA ALA A 5 17.62 -10.14 10.38
C ALA A 5 17.63 -11.22 11.48
N ARG A 6 16.92 -10.99 12.59
CA ARG A 6 16.83 -11.97 13.68
C ARG A 6 15.55 -12.78 13.57
N GLY A 7 15.65 -14.01 13.10
CA GLY A 7 14.52 -14.93 12.92
C GLY A 7 13.82 -14.76 11.56
N HIS A 8 12.72 -15.46 11.40
CA HIS A 8 11.97 -15.48 10.15
C HIS A 8 11.05 -14.26 10.03
N VAL A 9 10.95 -13.72 8.84
CA VAL A 9 9.98 -12.68 8.49
C VAL A 9 8.79 -13.31 7.77
N VAL A 10 7.58 -12.98 8.16
CA VAL A 10 6.36 -13.36 7.44
C VAL A 10 5.82 -12.15 6.70
N VAL A 11 5.51 -12.30 5.42
CA VAL A 11 4.86 -11.26 4.62
C VAL A 11 3.55 -11.81 4.07
N THR A 12 2.42 -11.42 4.67
CA THR A 12 1.11 -11.78 4.10
C THR A 12 0.73 -10.78 3.01
N GLY A 13 0.01 -11.23 1.98
CA GLY A 13 -0.18 -10.44 0.77
C GLY A 13 1.13 -10.25 0.00
N GLY A 14 2.08 -11.19 0.17
CA GLY A 14 3.45 -11.08 -0.33
C GLY A 14 3.57 -11.06 -1.85
N ALA A 15 2.59 -11.54 -2.58
CA ALA A 15 2.53 -11.44 -4.05
C ALA A 15 1.88 -10.14 -4.55
N GLY A 16 1.27 -9.33 -3.66
CA GLY A 16 0.66 -8.05 -3.98
C GLY A 16 1.67 -6.93 -4.24
N LEU A 17 1.17 -5.72 -4.59
CA LEU A 17 1.99 -4.53 -4.88
C LEU A 17 2.96 -4.21 -3.72
N ILE A 18 2.44 -3.95 -2.53
CA ILE A 18 3.26 -3.53 -1.38
C ILE A 18 4.02 -4.73 -0.80
N GLY A 19 3.37 -5.91 -0.70
CA GLY A 19 3.99 -7.10 -0.12
C GLY A 19 5.22 -7.57 -0.88
N SER A 20 5.15 -7.64 -2.22
CA SER A 20 6.30 -8.01 -3.05
C SER A 20 7.41 -6.96 -3.03
N ALA A 21 7.05 -5.68 -2.89
CA ALA A 21 8.03 -4.61 -2.73
C ALA A 21 8.72 -4.66 -1.34
N VAL A 22 8.01 -5.06 -0.27
CA VAL A 22 8.63 -5.34 1.05
C VAL A 22 9.62 -6.49 0.94
N ILE A 23 9.25 -7.59 0.28
CA ILE A 23 10.16 -8.73 0.08
C ILE A 23 11.38 -8.29 -0.74
N TRP A 24 11.18 -7.51 -1.81
CA TRP A 24 12.27 -6.93 -2.60
C TRP A 24 13.23 -6.11 -1.73
N ALA A 25 12.73 -5.20 -0.91
CA ALA A 25 13.55 -4.35 -0.06
C ALA A 25 14.29 -5.13 1.04
N LEU A 26 13.67 -6.20 1.58
CA LEU A 26 14.33 -7.14 2.48
C LEU A 26 15.47 -7.89 1.75
N ASN A 27 15.23 -8.37 0.53
CA ASN A 27 16.26 -9.05 -0.28
C ASN A 27 17.44 -8.14 -0.63
N VAL A 28 17.19 -6.85 -0.93
CA VAL A 28 18.25 -5.86 -1.16
C VAL A 28 19.13 -5.70 0.08
N ARG A 29 18.54 -5.83 1.29
CA ARG A 29 19.23 -5.81 2.58
C ARG A 29 19.85 -7.17 2.97
N GLY A 30 19.78 -8.18 2.10
CA GLY A 30 20.31 -9.54 2.34
C GLY A 30 19.45 -10.39 3.26
N ILE A 31 18.17 -10.06 3.45
CA ILE A 31 17.22 -10.82 4.26
C ILE A 31 16.36 -11.66 3.33
N ASP A 32 16.62 -12.98 3.29
CA ASP A 32 15.96 -13.93 2.41
C ASP A 32 15.17 -15.02 3.18
N ASP A 33 15.30 -15.05 4.51
CA ASP A 33 14.56 -16.00 5.37
C ASP A 33 13.12 -15.50 5.61
N ILE A 34 12.34 -15.55 4.52
CA ILE A 34 11.00 -14.97 4.43
C ILE A 34 9.99 -16.08 4.14
N LEU A 35 8.92 -16.15 4.93
CA LEU A 35 7.71 -16.90 4.59
C LEU A 35 6.74 -15.97 3.87
N VAL A 36 6.48 -16.26 2.60
CA VAL A 36 5.47 -15.58 1.80
C VAL A 36 4.11 -16.21 2.05
N VAL A 37 3.13 -15.42 2.42
CA VAL A 37 1.75 -15.87 2.63
C VAL A 37 0.83 -15.09 1.71
N ASP A 38 0.07 -15.78 0.85
CA ASP A 38 -0.88 -15.13 -0.07
C ASP A 38 -1.93 -16.14 -0.56
N ARG A 39 -3.00 -15.65 -1.21
CA ARG A 39 -3.91 -16.43 -2.04
C ARG A 39 -3.59 -16.10 -3.49
N LEU A 40 -2.89 -16.97 -4.21
CA LEU A 40 -2.48 -16.67 -5.60
C LEU A 40 -3.67 -16.75 -6.57
N ASP A 41 -4.64 -17.60 -6.28
CA ASP A 41 -5.83 -17.81 -7.11
C ASP A 41 -5.47 -17.99 -8.60
N THR A 42 -6.30 -17.42 -9.47
CA THR A 42 -6.09 -17.41 -10.92
C THR A 42 -5.41 -16.13 -11.42
N SER A 43 -4.99 -15.23 -10.51
CA SER A 43 -4.37 -13.96 -10.88
C SER A 43 -2.90 -14.12 -11.27
N GLU A 44 -2.37 -13.16 -12.01
CA GLU A 44 -0.96 -13.15 -12.42
C GLU A 44 0.01 -12.59 -11.35
N LYS A 45 -0.45 -12.33 -10.11
CA LYS A 45 0.40 -11.75 -9.06
C LYS A 45 1.59 -12.61 -8.66
N TRP A 46 1.53 -13.93 -8.93
CA TRP A 46 2.68 -14.82 -8.73
C TRP A 46 3.93 -14.37 -9.52
N LYS A 47 3.75 -13.62 -10.63
CA LYS A 47 4.87 -13.07 -11.42
C LYS A 47 5.70 -12.06 -10.60
N ASN A 48 5.11 -11.42 -9.61
CA ASN A 48 5.83 -10.51 -8.71
C ASN A 48 6.82 -11.25 -7.79
N LEU A 49 6.61 -12.54 -7.56
CA LEU A 49 7.47 -13.37 -6.72
C LEU A 49 8.65 -13.97 -7.49
N VAL A 50 8.58 -14.06 -8.83
CA VAL A 50 9.58 -14.75 -9.66
C VAL A 50 11.01 -14.21 -9.45
N PRO A 51 11.27 -12.90 -9.39
CA PRO A 51 12.63 -12.38 -9.17
C PRO A 51 13.06 -12.35 -7.71
N LEU A 52 12.16 -12.67 -6.76
CA LEU A 52 12.39 -12.50 -5.34
C LEU A 52 12.95 -13.78 -4.69
N ARG A 53 13.71 -13.59 -3.60
CA ARG A 53 14.25 -14.68 -2.79
C ARG A 53 13.44 -14.80 -1.51
N TYR A 54 12.94 -15.98 -1.24
CA TYR A 54 12.20 -16.30 -0.03
C TYR A 54 12.36 -17.80 0.29
N ARG A 55 12.15 -18.15 1.55
CA ARG A 55 12.33 -19.52 2.05
C ARG A 55 11.21 -20.45 1.61
N ASP A 56 9.96 -19.98 1.73
CA ASP A 56 8.79 -20.83 1.49
C ASP A 56 7.56 -19.97 1.18
N TYR A 57 6.56 -20.60 0.59
CA TYR A 57 5.23 -20.04 0.33
C TYR A 57 4.17 -20.86 1.06
N LEU A 58 3.18 -20.19 1.63
CA LEU A 58 2.03 -20.80 2.26
C LEU A 58 0.74 -20.09 1.84
N ASP A 59 -0.31 -20.84 1.54
CA ASP A 59 -1.62 -20.26 1.29
C ASP A 59 -2.16 -19.57 2.56
N ALA A 60 -2.88 -18.46 2.40
CA ALA A 60 -3.33 -17.65 3.52
C ALA A 60 -4.32 -18.37 4.44
N ASP A 61 -5.20 -19.21 3.88
CA ASP A 61 -6.17 -19.98 4.69
C ASP A 61 -5.46 -21.07 5.48
N GLU A 62 -4.47 -21.71 4.88
CA GLU A 62 -3.63 -22.69 5.58
C GLU A 62 -2.80 -22.03 6.68
N PHE A 63 -2.24 -20.84 6.42
CA PHE A 63 -1.49 -20.08 7.43
C PHE A 63 -2.38 -19.73 8.64
N GLU A 64 -3.59 -19.20 8.39
CA GLU A 64 -4.55 -18.88 9.45
C GLU A 64 -4.95 -20.13 10.25
N ASN A 65 -5.26 -21.23 9.56
CA ASN A 65 -5.61 -22.48 10.19
C ASN A 65 -4.49 -23.00 11.11
N ARG A 66 -3.24 -22.96 10.68
CA ARG A 66 -2.09 -23.35 11.51
C ARG A 66 -1.92 -22.48 12.75
N ILE A 67 -2.18 -21.16 12.63
CA ILE A 67 -2.16 -20.24 13.76
C ILE A 67 -3.26 -20.60 14.75
N LEU A 68 -4.49 -20.79 14.30
CA LEU A 68 -5.65 -21.07 15.15
C LEU A 68 -5.54 -22.44 15.85
N THR A 69 -4.97 -23.43 15.18
CA THR A 69 -4.73 -24.77 15.73
C THR A 69 -3.46 -24.90 16.55
N ARG A 70 -2.71 -23.79 16.75
CA ARG A 70 -1.44 -23.75 17.48
C ARG A 70 -0.41 -24.77 16.97
N ALA A 71 -0.37 -25.00 15.68
CA ALA A 71 0.64 -25.86 15.07
C ALA A 71 2.05 -25.33 15.38
N SER A 72 2.94 -26.17 15.89
CA SER A 72 4.27 -25.81 16.39
C SER A 72 5.27 -25.35 15.28
N SER A 73 4.81 -25.21 14.04
CA SER A 73 5.64 -25.00 12.87
C SER A 73 6.18 -23.56 12.69
N PHE A 74 5.80 -22.62 13.56
CA PHE A 74 6.17 -21.20 13.45
C PHE A 74 7.15 -20.72 14.53
N ALA A 75 8.05 -21.60 14.94
CA ALA A 75 9.15 -21.21 15.82
C ALA A 75 10.07 -20.20 15.13
N ASN A 76 10.56 -19.23 15.91
CA ASN A 76 11.52 -18.20 15.48
C ASN A 76 11.00 -17.12 14.50
N ILE A 77 9.69 -16.94 14.34
CA ILE A 77 9.18 -15.78 13.63
C ILE A 77 9.43 -14.55 14.50
N SER A 78 10.12 -13.55 13.94
CA SER A 78 10.43 -12.29 14.61
C SER A 78 9.50 -11.16 14.20
N THR A 79 9.04 -11.17 12.94
CA THR A 79 8.29 -10.06 12.35
C THR A 79 7.20 -10.58 11.41
N VAL A 80 6.05 -9.96 11.47
CA VAL A 80 4.95 -10.15 10.52
C VAL A 80 4.60 -8.81 9.88
N PHE A 81 4.76 -8.73 8.55
CA PHE A 81 4.17 -7.67 7.74
C PHE A 81 2.83 -8.20 7.20
N HIS A 82 1.73 -7.79 7.82
CA HIS A 82 0.39 -8.20 7.42
C HIS A 82 -0.18 -7.21 6.39
N LEU A 83 0.10 -7.47 5.12
CA LEU A 83 -0.31 -6.64 3.97
C LEU A 83 -1.42 -7.30 3.15
N GLY A 84 -1.74 -8.56 3.46
CA GLY A 84 -2.80 -9.33 2.81
C GLY A 84 -4.18 -8.84 3.20
N ALA A 85 -4.95 -8.43 2.19
CA ALA A 85 -6.34 -8.02 2.33
C ALA A 85 -7.02 -8.00 0.96
N CYS A 86 -8.35 -8.05 0.91
CA CYS A 86 -9.07 -7.56 -0.26
C CYS A 86 -8.98 -6.03 -0.28
N SER A 87 -8.30 -5.47 -1.27
CA SER A 87 -8.09 -4.02 -1.41
C SER A 87 -9.06 -3.35 -2.40
N SER A 88 -10.04 -4.10 -2.94
CA SER A 88 -11.04 -3.56 -3.84
C SER A 88 -11.99 -2.63 -3.10
N THR A 89 -11.99 -1.35 -3.47
CA THR A 89 -12.94 -0.36 -2.93
C THR A 89 -14.35 -0.50 -3.48
N THR A 90 -14.52 -1.33 -4.51
CA THR A 90 -15.80 -1.64 -5.16
C THR A 90 -16.38 -2.99 -4.73
N GLU A 91 -15.67 -3.75 -3.88
CA GLU A 91 -16.19 -5.01 -3.34
C GLU A 91 -17.45 -4.74 -2.49
N ALA A 92 -18.52 -5.47 -2.80
CA ALA A 92 -19.83 -5.30 -2.15
C ALA A 92 -20.15 -6.40 -1.13
N ASP A 93 -19.43 -7.54 -1.17
CA ASP A 93 -19.64 -8.60 -0.17
C ASP A 93 -19.05 -8.19 1.19
N ALA A 94 -19.92 -7.65 2.03
CA ALA A 94 -19.57 -7.21 3.36
C ALA A 94 -19.08 -8.36 4.26
N ALA A 95 -19.67 -9.54 4.15
CA ALA A 95 -19.28 -10.70 4.95
C ALA A 95 -17.88 -11.20 4.56
N TYR A 96 -17.58 -11.23 3.27
CA TYR A 96 -16.24 -11.54 2.76
C TYR A 96 -15.20 -10.54 3.27
N LEU A 97 -15.46 -9.22 3.14
CA LEU A 97 -14.55 -8.19 3.60
C LEU A 97 -14.33 -8.25 5.12
N MET A 98 -15.38 -8.52 5.92
CA MET A 98 -15.22 -8.67 7.36
C MET A 98 -14.38 -9.89 7.71
N ARG A 99 -14.60 -11.04 7.10
CA ARG A 99 -13.77 -12.24 7.34
C ARG A 99 -12.32 -12.00 6.94
N ASN A 100 -12.11 -11.51 5.70
CA ASN A 100 -10.78 -11.42 5.10
C ASN A 100 -9.93 -10.24 5.61
N ASN A 101 -10.54 -9.09 5.93
CA ASN A 101 -9.82 -7.89 6.31
C ASN A 101 -9.84 -7.62 7.82
N TYR A 102 -10.91 -8.01 8.51
CA TYR A 102 -11.08 -7.73 9.93
C TYR A 102 -10.76 -8.94 10.81
N GLU A 103 -11.48 -10.07 10.65
CA GLU A 103 -11.28 -11.24 11.50
C GLU A 103 -9.88 -11.86 11.29
N TYR A 104 -9.45 -12.04 10.06
CA TYR A 104 -8.11 -12.53 9.76
C TYR A 104 -7.02 -11.66 10.39
N THR A 105 -7.15 -10.32 10.29
CA THR A 105 -6.19 -9.41 10.93
C THR A 105 -6.21 -9.55 12.46
N LYS A 106 -7.38 -9.75 13.09
CA LYS A 106 -7.49 -9.99 14.53
C LYS A 106 -6.75 -11.26 14.95
N HIS A 107 -6.97 -12.37 14.26
CA HIS A 107 -6.31 -13.65 14.57
C HIS A 107 -4.79 -13.51 14.52
N LEU A 108 -4.26 -12.88 13.46
CA LEU A 108 -2.83 -12.68 13.31
C LEU A 108 -2.27 -11.71 14.36
N ALA A 109 -2.97 -10.62 14.66
CA ALA A 109 -2.51 -9.63 15.63
C ALA A 109 -2.42 -10.22 17.04
N HIS A 110 -3.44 -10.95 17.49
CA HIS A 110 -3.41 -11.63 18.78
C HIS A 110 -2.30 -12.68 18.86
N TRP A 111 -2.22 -13.53 17.84
CA TRP A 111 -1.17 -14.53 17.77
C TRP A 111 0.23 -13.89 17.84
N ALA A 112 0.48 -12.85 17.07
CA ALA A 112 1.76 -12.17 17.07
C ALA A 112 2.08 -11.54 18.43
N VAL A 113 1.11 -10.85 19.03
CA VAL A 113 1.25 -10.21 20.35
C VAL A 113 1.51 -11.24 21.44
N ASP A 114 0.80 -12.38 21.44
CA ASP A 114 0.95 -13.45 22.43
C ASP A 114 2.32 -14.14 22.37
N HIS A 115 2.95 -14.13 21.19
CA HIS A 115 4.27 -14.73 20.96
C HIS A 115 5.43 -13.72 20.95
N GLY A 116 5.16 -12.43 21.23
CA GLY A 116 6.19 -11.39 21.23
C GLY A 116 6.74 -11.07 19.84
N ILE A 117 5.96 -11.33 18.78
CA ILE A 117 6.33 -11.10 17.39
C ILE A 117 6.00 -9.64 17.03
N ARG A 118 6.93 -8.96 16.36
CA ARG A 118 6.69 -7.62 15.81
C ARG A 118 5.60 -7.70 14.73
N PHE A 119 4.50 -6.95 14.90
CA PHE A 119 3.38 -6.97 13.99
C PHE A 119 3.13 -5.59 13.36
N VAL A 120 3.24 -5.51 12.03
CA VAL A 120 2.98 -4.31 11.25
C VAL A 120 1.88 -4.65 10.23
N TYR A 121 0.77 -3.91 10.25
CA TYR A 121 -0.37 -4.22 9.38
C TYR A 121 -0.77 -3.06 8.47
N ALA A 122 -1.33 -3.39 7.30
CA ALA A 122 -1.89 -2.41 6.39
C ALA A 122 -3.29 -1.98 6.83
N SER A 123 -3.40 -0.73 7.30
CA SER A 123 -4.63 0.05 7.29
C SER A 123 -4.72 0.82 5.96
N SER A 124 -5.52 1.89 5.89
CA SER A 124 -5.73 2.65 4.66
C SER A 124 -6.13 4.08 4.94
N ALA A 125 -5.67 5.03 4.11
CA ALA A 125 -6.19 6.39 4.11
C ALA A 125 -7.71 6.46 3.78
N ALA A 126 -8.27 5.45 3.13
CA ALA A 126 -9.71 5.34 2.90
C ALA A 126 -10.54 5.38 4.21
N THR A 127 -9.93 5.04 5.36
CA THR A 127 -10.57 5.11 6.69
C THR A 127 -10.95 6.53 7.10
N TYR A 128 -10.29 7.56 6.54
CA TYR A 128 -10.64 8.96 6.76
C TYR A 128 -11.99 9.34 6.14
N GLY A 129 -12.52 8.53 5.23
CA GLY A 129 -13.83 8.74 4.62
C GLY A 129 -13.85 10.00 3.74
N GLY A 130 -14.82 10.88 3.97
CA GLY A 130 -15.01 12.12 3.19
C GLY A 130 -14.14 13.30 3.60
N LEU A 131 -13.22 13.14 4.57
CA LEU A 131 -12.33 14.22 4.97
C LEU A 131 -11.37 14.59 3.83
N GLU A 132 -11.19 15.89 3.60
CA GLU A 132 -10.27 16.44 2.58
C GLU A 132 -9.12 17.25 3.21
N ARG A 133 -9.16 17.47 4.53
CA ARG A 133 -8.14 18.19 5.30
C ARG A 133 -7.88 17.49 6.62
N ASP A 134 -6.74 17.79 7.22
CA ASP A 134 -6.37 17.27 8.54
C ASP A 134 -6.41 15.75 8.63
N LEU A 135 -5.90 15.08 7.59
CA LEU A 135 -5.80 13.61 7.56
C LEU A 135 -4.64 13.16 8.46
N ARG A 136 -4.91 13.21 9.77
CA ARG A 136 -3.92 12.95 10.82
C ARG A 136 -4.07 11.53 11.38
N ASP A 137 -2.95 10.85 11.58
CA ASP A 137 -2.91 9.48 12.13
C ASP A 137 -3.14 9.42 13.65
N ASP A 138 -3.15 10.57 14.33
CA ASP A 138 -3.57 10.75 15.73
C ASP A 138 -5.02 11.25 15.88
N ALA A 139 -5.79 11.33 14.78
CA ALA A 139 -7.18 11.73 14.84
C ALA A 139 -8.02 10.75 15.67
N ASP A 140 -9.06 11.28 16.33
CA ASP A 140 -10.03 10.43 17.02
C ASP A 140 -10.76 9.52 16.02
N LEU A 141 -10.51 8.21 16.16
CA LEU A 141 -11.07 7.19 15.27
C LEU A 141 -12.61 7.19 15.28
N ASP A 142 -13.26 7.56 16.38
CA ASP A 142 -14.72 7.58 16.48
C ASP A 142 -15.35 8.69 15.62
N THR A 143 -14.56 9.65 15.16
CA THR A 143 -15.02 10.73 14.28
C THR A 143 -14.96 10.37 12.80
N LEU A 144 -14.21 9.32 12.42
CA LEU A 144 -14.03 8.95 11.04
C LEU A 144 -15.25 8.25 10.45
N ARG A 145 -15.54 8.51 9.18
CA ARG A 145 -16.74 8.00 8.48
C ARG A 145 -16.34 7.37 7.14
N PRO A 146 -15.93 6.09 7.12
CA PRO A 146 -15.59 5.37 5.89
C PRO A 146 -16.73 5.41 4.86
N LEU A 147 -16.39 5.59 3.58
CA LEU A 147 -17.37 5.75 2.49
C LEU A 147 -17.70 4.44 1.74
N ASN A 148 -16.97 3.36 2.00
CA ASN A 148 -17.19 2.06 1.37
C ASN A 148 -16.85 0.92 2.33
N MET A 149 -17.29 -0.29 1.97
CA MET A 149 -17.16 -1.45 2.85
C MET A 149 -15.69 -1.87 3.08
N TYR A 150 -14.82 -1.69 2.07
CA TYR A 150 -13.37 -1.90 2.25
C TYR A 150 -12.81 -0.98 3.33
N ALA A 151 -13.04 0.32 3.22
CA ALA A 151 -12.58 1.31 4.19
C ALA A 151 -13.16 1.03 5.59
N TYR A 152 -14.44 0.62 5.66
CA TYR A 152 -15.09 0.23 6.92
C TYR A 152 -14.39 -0.99 7.55
N SER A 153 -14.07 -2.03 6.78
CA SER A 153 -13.40 -3.22 7.30
C SER A 153 -12.02 -2.92 7.91
N LYS A 154 -11.25 -2.02 7.29
CA LYS A 154 -9.97 -1.54 7.82
C LYS A 154 -10.15 -0.67 9.08
N HIS A 155 -11.08 0.25 9.05
CA HIS A 155 -11.41 1.09 10.18
C HIS A 155 -11.89 0.30 11.39
N ARG A 156 -12.70 -0.75 11.19
CA ARG A 156 -13.14 -1.64 12.26
C ARG A 156 -11.97 -2.31 12.99
N PHE A 157 -10.91 -2.67 12.27
CA PHE A 157 -9.73 -3.21 12.92
C PHE A 157 -8.93 -2.11 13.66
N ASP A 158 -8.79 -0.91 13.10
CA ASP A 158 -8.14 0.21 13.78
C ASP A 158 -8.84 0.52 15.13
N LEU A 159 -10.19 0.57 15.15
CA LEU A 159 -11.00 0.73 16.36
C LEU A 159 -10.78 -0.44 17.35
N TYR A 160 -10.86 -1.67 16.85
CA TYR A 160 -10.64 -2.86 17.68
C TYR A 160 -9.26 -2.86 18.34
N ALA A 161 -8.22 -2.53 17.56
CA ALA A 161 -6.86 -2.47 18.06
C ALA A 161 -6.67 -1.39 19.14
N ARG A 162 -7.32 -0.23 18.99
CA ARG A 162 -7.37 0.82 20.01
C ARG A 162 -8.07 0.31 21.28
N ASP A 163 -9.29 -0.19 21.15
CA ASP A 163 -10.16 -0.55 22.27
C ASP A 163 -9.59 -1.72 23.10
N HIS A 164 -8.76 -2.57 22.49
CA HIS A 164 -8.10 -3.68 23.16
C HIS A 164 -6.64 -3.40 23.53
N GLY A 165 -6.19 -2.14 23.42
CA GLY A 165 -4.82 -1.74 23.78
C GLY A 165 -3.73 -2.28 22.85
N LEU A 166 -4.08 -2.90 21.71
CA LEU A 166 -3.10 -3.47 20.80
C LEU A 166 -2.21 -2.40 20.15
N LEU A 167 -2.74 -1.17 19.92
CA LEU A 167 -1.98 -0.08 19.32
C LEU A 167 -0.75 0.35 20.13
N SER A 168 -0.61 -0.08 21.38
CA SER A 168 0.63 0.11 22.15
C SER A 168 1.71 -0.92 21.82
N ARG A 169 1.40 -1.98 21.06
CA ARG A 169 2.26 -3.12 20.77
C ARG A 169 2.42 -3.44 19.28
N ILE A 170 1.54 -2.93 18.44
CA ILE A 170 1.53 -3.16 16.99
C ILE A 170 1.53 -1.83 16.23
N ALA A 171 1.92 -1.86 14.96
CA ALA A 171 1.86 -0.69 14.08
C ALA A 171 0.86 -0.88 12.94
N GLY A 172 -0.05 0.08 12.76
CA GLY A 172 -0.99 0.14 11.65
C GLY A 172 -0.60 1.25 10.67
N LEU A 173 -0.50 0.91 9.40
CA LEU A 173 -0.02 1.78 8.35
C LEU A 173 -1.17 2.21 7.43
N LYS A 174 -1.59 3.48 7.51
CA LYS A 174 -2.61 4.07 6.66
C LYS A 174 -1.99 4.49 5.33
N TYR A 175 -1.91 3.55 4.38
CA TYR A 175 -1.37 3.84 3.05
C TYR A 175 -2.28 4.79 2.28
N PHE A 176 -1.67 5.83 1.71
CA PHE A 176 -2.29 6.75 0.77
C PHE A 176 -2.22 6.17 -0.66
N ASN A 177 -2.15 6.98 -1.70
CA ASN A 177 -2.17 6.51 -3.08
C ASN A 177 -0.82 5.93 -3.51
N VAL A 178 -0.56 4.68 -3.11
CA VAL A 178 0.67 3.97 -3.47
C VAL A 178 0.60 3.55 -4.94
N PHE A 179 1.65 3.87 -5.70
CA PHE A 179 1.82 3.47 -7.11
C PHE A 179 3.25 2.96 -7.36
N GLY A 180 3.42 2.18 -8.43
CA GLY A 180 4.74 1.74 -8.83
C GLY A 180 4.79 0.29 -9.34
N PRO A 181 5.99 -0.25 -9.57
CA PRO A 181 6.16 -1.60 -10.11
C PRO A 181 5.47 -2.67 -9.25
N ASN A 182 5.08 -3.76 -9.90
CA ASN A 182 4.37 -4.90 -9.33
C ASN A 182 2.84 -4.71 -9.14
N GLU A 183 2.21 -3.70 -9.73
CA GLU A 183 0.76 -3.51 -9.63
C GLU A 183 -0.08 -4.11 -10.80
N HIS A 184 0.55 -4.67 -11.82
CA HIS A 184 -0.07 -5.17 -13.07
C HIS A 184 -1.27 -6.12 -12.83
N HIS A 185 -1.23 -6.93 -11.77
CA HIS A 185 -2.28 -7.89 -11.41
C HIS A 185 -3.57 -7.26 -10.87
N LYS A 186 -3.55 -5.95 -10.54
CA LYS A 186 -4.65 -5.30 -9.82
C LYS A 186 -5.86 -4.92 -10.69
N ALA A 187 -5.88 -5.29 -11.97
CA ALA A 187 -6.97 -4.98 -12.91
C ALA A 187 -7.44 -3.51 -12.81
N GLU A 188 -8.71 -3.26 -12.50
CA GLU A 188 -9.25 -1.90 -12.35
C GLU A 188 -8.71 -1.14 -11.13
N MET A 189 -8.09 -1.82 -10.18
CA MET A 189 -7.49 -1.19 -8.99
C MET A 189 -6.03 -0.75 -9.19
N ARG A 190 -5.50 -0.85 -10.42
CA ARG A 190 -4.19 -0.28 -10.79
C ARG A 190 -4.19 1.23 -10.61
N SER A 191 -3.02 1.79 -10.34
CA SER A 191 -2.86 3.25 -10.24
C SER A 191 -3.20 3.95 -11.55
N LEU A 192 -3.43 5.27 -11.48
CA LEU A 192 -3.60 6.06 -12.70
C LEU A 192 -2.32 6.09 -13.54
N VAL A 193 -1.13 5.93 -12.96
CA VAL A 193 0.13 5.88 -13.73
C VAL A 193 0.14 4.68 -14.68
N ASP A 194 -0.18 3.49 -14.17
CA ASP A 194 -0.26 2.27 -14.99
C ASP A 194 -1.36 2.38 -16.06
N LYS A 195 -2.57 2.80 -15.65
CA LYS A 195 -3.70 2.98 -16.58
C LYS A 195 -3.40 4.01 -17.67
N ALA A 196 -2.84 5.16 -17.28
CA ALA A 196 -2.50 6.23 -18.22
C ALA A 196 -1.41 5.80 -19.21
N PHE A 197 -0.36 5.09 -18.75
CA PHE A 197 0.66 4.54 -19.62
C PHE A 197 0.05 3.65 -20.72
N HIS A 198 -0.83 2.72 -20.34
CA HIS A 198 -1.48 1.84 -21.32
C HIS A 198 -2.41 2.62 -22.27
N GLN A 199 -3.22 3.54 -21.75
CA GLN A 199 -4.10 4.36 -22.57
C GLN A 199 -3.32 5.24 -23.54
N ILE A 200 -2.27 5.92 -23.10
CA ILE A 200 -1.41 6.74 -23.96
C ILE A 200 -0.73 5.88 -25.03
N ARG A 201 -0.24 4.70 -24.67
CA ARG A 201 0.38 3.78 -25.63
C ARG A 201 -0.59 3.31 -26.71
N GLU A 202 -1.86 3.11 -26.37
CA GLU A 202 -2.88 2.62 -27.29
C GLU A 202 -3.52 3.73 -28.14
N THR A 203 -3.75 4.91 -27.56
CA THR A 203 -4.54 5.97 -28.18
C THR A 203 -3.79 7.27 -28.44
N GLY A 204 -2.59 7.41 -27.87
CA GLY A 204 -1.82 8.65 -27.89
C GLY A 204 -2.33 9.73 -26.94
N ALA A 205 -3.36 9.46 -26.12
CA ALA A 205 -3.99 10.42 -25.22
C ALA A 205 -4.37 9.78 -23.88
N ILE A 206 -4.63 10.64 -22.86
CA ILE A 206 -5.24 10.23 -21.59
C ILE A 206 -6.54 10.99 -21.37
N GLN A 207 -7.55 10.31 -20.80
CA GLN A 207 -8.79 10.92 -20.38
C GLN A 207 -8.80 11.14 -18.87
N LEU A 208 -9.03 12.39 -18.45
CA LEU A 208 -9.20 12.79 -17.07
C LEU A 208 -10.63 13.32 -16.84
N PHE A 209 -11.13 13.19 -15.61
CA PHE A 209 -12.43 13.76 -15.28
C PHE A 209 -12.34 15.28 -15.17
N LYS A 210 -13.34 15.96 -15.77
CA LYS A 210 -13.62 17.37 -15.47
C LYS A 210 -13.93 17.56 -14.00
N SER A 211 -13.63 18.73 -13.49
CA SER A 211 -14.12 19.16 -12.18
C SER A 211 -15.63 19.42 -12.22
N HIS A 212 -16.33 19.07 -11.16
CA HIS A 212 -17.72 19.48 -10.92
C HIS A 212 -17.82 20.44 -9.72
N ARG A 213 -16.67 20.93 -9.23
CA ARG A 213 -16.55 21.99 -8.21
C ARG A 213 -15.83 23.20 -8.81
N THR A 214 -16.32 24.37 -8.50
CA THR A 214 -15.78 25.64 -9.06
C THR A 214 -14.41 26.02 -8.53
N GLU A 215 -14.03 25.46 -7.37
CA GLU A 215 -12.75 25.71 -6.69
C GLU A 215 -11.57 25.01 -7.35
N TYR A 216 -11.83 24.04 -8.22
CA TYR A 216 -10.82 23.27 -8.93
C TYR A 216 -11.06 23.33 -10.43
N LYS A 217 -10.03 23.56 -11.21
CA LYS A 217 -10.09 23.38 -12.66
C LYS A 217 -10.02 21.88 -13.02
N ASP A 218 -10.30 21.57 -14.28
CA ASP A 218 -10.22 20.21 -14.82
C ASP A 218 -8.81 19.64 -14.63
N GLY A 219 -8.71 18.45 -14.02
CA GLY A 219 -7.45 17.79 -13.73
C GLY A 219 -6.67 18.32 -12.52
N GLU A 220 -7.17 19.35 -11.82
CA GLU A 220 -6.52 19.93 -10.63
C GLU A 220 -7.00 19.33 -9.31
N GLN A 221 -7.84 18.29 -9.33
CA GLN A 221 -8.13 17.50 -8.15
C GLN A 221 -6.83 16.85 -7.64
N GLN A 222 -6.65 16.80 -6.33
CA GLN A 222 -5.36 16.49 -5.69
C GLN A 222 -5.39 15.17 -4.91
N ARG A 223 -4.26 14.47 -4.92
CA ARG A 223 -4.01 13.28 -4.09
C ARG A 223 -2.59 13.31 -3.56
N ASP A 224 -2.42 12.72 -2.40
CA ASP A 224 -1.10 12.33 -1.91
C ASP A 224 -0.69 11.02 -2.57
N PHE A 225 0.22 11.12 -3.53
CA PHE A 225 0.81 9.97 -4.21
C PHE A 225 2.13 9.61 -3.56
N ILE A 226 2.31 8.34 -3.25
CA ILE A 226 3.57 7.83 -2.73
C ILE A 226 4.11 6.70 -3.60
N TYR A 227 5.38 6.77 -3.95
CA TYR A 227 6.05 5.72 -4.71
C TYR A 227 6.20 4.46 -3.84
N VAL A 228 5.97 3.28 -4.42
CA VAL A 228 6.01 2.02 -3.66
C VAL A 228 7.35 1.78 -2.98
N LYS A 229 8.47 2.21 -3.58
CA LYS A 229 9.80 2.08 -2.97
C LYS A 229 9.91 2.93 -1.70
N ASP A 230 9.41 4.18 -1.71
CA ASP A 230 9.39 5.03 -0.50
C ASP A 230 8.44 4.47 0.56
N ALA A 231 7.25 4.01 0.14
CA ALA A 231 6.27 3.41 1.06
C ALA A 231 6.85 2.19 1.79
N VAL A 232 7.67 1.40 1.10
CA VAL A 232 8.33 0.22 1.69
C VAL A 232 9.44 0.63 2.65
N GLU A 233 10.26 1.62 2.32
CA GLU A 233 11.29 2.14 3.23
C GLU A 233 10.69 2.64 4.55
N VAL A 234 9.56 3.38 4.47
CA VAL A 234 8.82 3.77 5.68
C VAL A 234 8.30 2.56 6.45
N THR A 235 7.76 1.56 5.74
CA THR A 235 7.23 0.33 6.36
C THR A 235 8.30 -0.41 7.15
N LEU A 236 9.50 -0.56 6.57
CA LEU A 236 10.64 -1.19 7.22
C LEU A 236 11.16 -0.37 8.39
N HIS A 237 11.25 0.96 8.25
CA HIS A 237 11.63 1.86 9.32
C HIS A 237 10.72 1.71 10.55
N ILE A 238 9.41 1.74 10.37
CA ILE A 238 8.44 1.57 11.47
C ILE A 238 8.60 0.21 12.17
N ALA A 239 8.90 -0.84 11.40
CA ALA A 239 9.16 -2.16 11.98
C ALA A 239 10.45 -2.18 12.81
N GLU A 240 11.55 -1.64 12.28
CA GLU A 240 12.89 -1.66 12.89
C GLU A 240 12.98 -0.76 14.14
N HIS A 241 12.28 0.36 14.16
CA HIS A 241 12.29 1.31 15.28
C HIS A 241 11.26 0.99 16.36
N ASP A 242 10.58 -0.15 16.24
CA ASP A 242 9.56 -0.61 17.21
C ASP A 242 8.48 0.46 17.50
N ALA A 243 8.19 1.25 16.47
CA ALA A 243 7.21 2.33 16.54
C ALA A 243 5.79 1.75 16.51
N ASN A 244 4.96 2.07 17.50
CA ASN A 244 3.63 1.50 17.70
C ASN A 244 2.52 2.54 17.50
N GLY A 245 1.32 2.07 17.16
CA GLY A 245 0.15 2.89 16.88
C GLY A 245 -0.13 3.03 15.39
N LEU A 246 -0.86 4.07 15.00
CA LEU A 246 -1.22 4.33 13.60
C LEU A 246 -0.25 5.34 12.98
N PHE A 247 0.14 5.11 11.72
CA PHE A 247 1.02 5.98 10.95
C PHE A 247 0.47 6.17 9.55
N ASN A 248 0.45 7.41 9.08
CA ASN A 248 0.19 7.72 7.68
C ASN A 248 1.41 7.38 6.81
N ILE A 249 1.16 6.67 5.72
CA ILE A 249 2.16 6.35 4.70
C ILE A 249 1.78 7.09 3.43
N GLY A 250 2.27 8.31 3.32
CA GLY A 250 2.09 9.25 2.23
C GLY A 250 3.34 10.08 2.01
N SER A 251 3.34 10.90 0.97
CA SER A 251 4.44 11.83 0.69
C SER A 251 4.39 13.09 1.56
N GLY A 252 3.24 13.39 2.16
CA GLY A 252 2.98 14.65 2.86
C GLY A 252 2.74 15.83 1.91
N THR A 253 2.60 15.56 0.61
CA THR A 253 2.35 16.58 -0.41
C THR A 253 1.22 16.14 -1.34
N ALA A 254 0.23 17.01 -1.50
CA ALA A 254 -0.85 16.80 -2.44
C ALA A 254 -0.43 17.26 -3.85
N HIS A 255 -0.61 16.40 -4.83
CA HIS A 255 -0.34 16.67 -6.24
C HIS A 255 -1.59 16.51 -7.09
N THR A 256 -1.70 17.30 -8.16
CA THR A 256 -2.83 17.22 -9.09
C THR A 256 -2.72 16.00 -10.00
N TRP A 257 -3.84 15.61 -10.63
CA TRP A 257 -3.81 14.60 -11.67
C TRP A 257 -2.92 15.04 -12.85
N LEU A 258 -2.85 16.34 -13.13
CA LEU A 258 -1.96 16.88 -14.16
C LEU A 258 -0.48 16.68 -13.80
N ASP A 259 -0.10 16.90 -12.53
CA ASP A 259 1.26 16.64 -12.04
C ASP A 259 1.65 15.17 -12.17
N LEU A 260 0.68 14.26 -12.05
CA LEU A 260 0.90 12.82 -12.19
C LEU A 260 1.05 12.39 -13.66
N VAL A 261 0.19 12.87 -14.57
CA VAL A 261 0.15 12.34 -15.95
C VAL A 261 1.14 12.97 -16.89
N ARG A 262 1.50 14.25 -16.70
CA ARG A 262 2.48 14.94 -17.56
C ARG A 262 3.87 14.28 -17.59
N PRO A 263 4.43 13.81 -16.46
CA PRO A 263 5.67 13.03 -16.48
C PRO A 263 5.59 11.75 -17.31
N ILE A 264 4.40 11.11 -17.43
CA ILE A 264 4.23 9.89 -18.21
C ILE A 264 4.49 10.17 -19.71
N PHE A 265 3.92 11.24 -20.28
CA PHE A 265 4.19 11.65 -21.66
C PHE A 265 5.67 11.92 -21.90
N ARG A 266 6.33 12.60 -20.95
CA ARG A 266 7.78 12.87 -21.04
C ARG A 266 8.60 11.57 -21.00
N ALA A 267 8.26 10.65 -20.08
CA ALA A 267 8.94 9.37 -19.95
C ALA A 267 8.78 8.49 -21.20
N MET A 268 7.61 8.53 -21.84
CA MET A 268 7.32 7.82 -23.09
C MET A 268 7.87 8.52 -24.34
N ASN A 269 8.36 9.77 -24.20
CA ASN A 269 8.81 10.63 -25.31
C ASN A 269 7.73 10.82 -26.40
N VAL A 270 6.49 11.09 -25.98
CA VAL A 270 5.35 11.38 -26.87
C VAL A 270 4.73 12.73 -26.55
N PRO A 271 4.06 13.41 -27.53
CA PRO A 271 3.38 14.68 -27.29
C PRO A 271 2.28 14.57 -26.22
N GLU A 272 2.18 15.60 -25.38
CA GLU A 272 1.11 15.68 -24.37
C GLU A 272 -0.26 15.86 -25.03
N ARG A 273 -1.19 14.92 -24.74
CA ARG A 273 -2.58 15.02 -25.16
C ARG A 273 -3.50 14.53 -24.03
N ILE A 274 -4.12 15.50 -23.35
CA ILE A 274 -5.05 15.27 -22.24
C ILE A 274 -6.44 15.68 -22.69
N GLU A 275 -7.39 14.76 -22.57
CA GLU A 275 -8.80 14.97 -22.88
C GLU A 275 -9.59 14.99 -21.57
N PHE A 276 -10.48 15.97 -21.41
CA PHE A 276 -11.33 16.05 -20.21
C PHE A 276 -12.73 15.54 -20.51
N ILE A 277 -13.16 14.52 -19.76
CA ILE A 277 -14.47 13.88 -19.87
C ILE A 277 -15.33 14.15 -18.64
N ASP A 278 -16.64 14.08 -18.79
CA ASP A 278 -17.56 14.30 -17.67
C ASP A 278 -17.48 13.15 -16.65
N MET A 279 -17.41 13.51 -15.38
CA MET A 279 -17.43 12.53 -14.30
C MET A 279 -18.81 11.88 -14.21
N PRO A 280 -18.90 10.53 -14.16
CA PRO A 280 -20.16 9.83 -13.94
C PRO A 280 -20.88 10.32 -12.69
N ALA A 281 -22.20 10.54 -12.77
CA ALA A 281 -22.98 11.08 -11.66
C ALA A 281 -22.87 10.22 -10.37
N THR A 282 -22.77 8.89 -10.53
CA THR A 282 -22.62 7.95 -9.41
C THR A 282 -21.33 8.09 -8.61
N LEU A 283 -20.32 8.78 -9.16
CA LEU A 283 -19.03 9.01 -8.51
C LEU A 283 -18.97 10.38 -7.82
N ARG A 284 -19.74 11.38 -8.27
CA ARG A 284 -19.61 12.77 -7.83
C ARG A 284 -19.72 12.96 -6.33
N ASP A 285 -20.71 12.32 -5.69
CA ASP A 285 -20.97 12.44 -4.26
C ASP A 285 -19.95 11.71 -3.38
N LYS A 286 -19.17 10.81 -3.96
CA LYS A 286 -18.13 10.02 -3.27
C LYS A 286 -16.71 10.45 -3.63
N TYR A 287 -16.57 11.45 -4.51
CA TYR A 287 -15.29 11.86 -5.05
C TYR A 287 -14.63 12.88 -4.13
N GLN A 288 -13.52 12.49 -3.50
CA GLN A 288 -12.69 13.42 -2.73
C GLN A 288 -11.89 14.32 -3.67
N TYR A 289 -11.83 15.61 -3.39
CA TYR A 289 -11.08 16.57 -4.21
C TYR A 289 -9.65 16.77 -3.75
N CYS A 290 -9.37 16.57 -2.48
CA CYS A 290 -8.02 16.68 -1.95
C CYS A 290 -7.78 15.60 -0.89
N THR A 291 -6.63 14.96 -0.95
CA THR A 291 -6.10 14.14 0.16
C THR A 291 -4.62 14.43 0.31
N CYS A 292 -4.18 14.67 1.55
CA CYS A 292 -2.79 14.89 1.90
C CYS A 292 -2.53 14.31 3.28
N ALA A 293 -1.54 13.45 3.40
CA ALA A 293 -1.13 12.85 4.67
C ALA A 293 -0.45 13.89 5.57
N SER A 294 -0.86 14.02 6.84
CA SER A 294 0.07 14.52 7.85
C SER A 294 1.09 13.42 8.14
N ILE A 295 2.36 13.73 7.95
CA ILE A 295 3.49 12.81 8.22
C ILE A 295 4.28 13.22 9.46
N ASP A 296 3.73 14.06 10.33
CA ASP A 296 4.38 14.59 11.52
C ASP A 296 4.81 13.45 12.45
N ARG A 297 3.94 12.48 12.66
CA ARG A 297 4.22 11.33 13.51
C ARG A 297 5.30 10.42 12.93
N LEU A 298 5.31 10.23 11.61
CA LEU A 298 6.38 9.52 10.93
C LEU A 298 7.72 10.23 11.12
N ARG A 299 7.77 11.55 10.97
CA ARG A 299 8.99 12.35 11.21
C ARG A 299 9.41 12.26 12.67
N ALA A 300 8.48 12.33 13.62
CA ALA A 300 8.76 12.16 15.04
C ALA A 300 9.30 10.78 15.43
N SER A 301 9.06 9.75 14.59
CA SER A 301 9.66 8.40 14.76
C SER A 301 11.12 8.32 14.31
N GLY A 302 11.70 9.42 13.83
CA GLY A 302 13.09 9.49 13.33
C GLY A 302 13.26 9.14 11.85
N TYR A 303 12.18 9.09 11.06
CA TYR A 303 12.28 8.90 9.62
C TYR A 303 12.55 10.23 8.91
N ASP A 304 13.80 10.50 8.57
CA ASP A 304 14.22 11.76 7.95
C ASP A 304 14.51 11.66 6.45
N ALA A 305 14.42 10.46 5.87
CA ALA A 305 14.68 10.28 4.45
C ALA A 305 13.72 11.12 3.59
N PRO A 306 14.22 11.74 2.51
CA PRO A 306 13.36 12.46 1.57
C PRO A 306 12.46 11.49 0.82
N VAL A 307 11.26 11.95 0.48
CA VAL A 307 10.36 11.24 -0.43
C VAL A 307 10.81 11.53 -1.87
N THR A 308 10.80 10.52 -2.72
CA THR A 308 11.10 10.67 -4.14
C THR A 308 10.13 11.66 -4.79
N PRO A 309 10.62 12.73 -5.48
CA PRO A 309 9.75 13.66 -6.17
C PRO A 309 8.81 12.94 -7.14
N LEU A 310 7.54 13.34 -7.20
CA LEU A 310 6.52 12.63 -7.99
C LEU A 310 6.93 12.43 -9.45
N ALA A 311 7.51 13.45 -10.09
CA ALA A 311 7.94 13.36 -11.48
C ALA A 311 9.05 12.32 -11.68
N ASP A 312 9.98 12.21 -10.74
CA ASP A 312 11.09 11.26 -10.80
C ASP A 312 10.59 9.82 -10.54
N ALA A 313 9.66 9.66 -9.59
CA ALA A 313 9.02 8.38 -9.31
C ALA A 313 8.22 7.86 -10.51
N VAL A 314 7.49 8.75 -11.21
CA VAL A 314 6.76 8.41 -12.43
C VAL A 314 7.73 8.06 -13.58
N ASP A 315 8.80 8.83 -13.75
CA ASP A 315 9.82 8.56 -14.79
C ASP A 315 10.49 7.21 -14.55
N ASP A 316 10.91 6.90 -13.31
CA ASP A 316 11.49 5.60 -12.94
C ASP A 316 10.49 4.46 -13.22
N TYR A 317 9.23 4.60 -12.80
CA TYR A 317 8.23 3.56 -13.00
C TYR A 317 7.96 3.31 -14.49
N VAL A 318 7.77 4.36 -15.28
CA VAL A 318 7.48 4.22 -16.72
C VAL A 318 8.67 3.66 -17.48
N ARG A 319 9.87 4.23 -17.33
CA ARG A 319 11.05 3.84 -18.13
C ARG A 319 11.62 2.50 -17.72
N ASN A 320 11.71 2.23 -16.44
CA ASN A 320 12.45 1.08 -15.94
C ASN A 320 11.57 -0.15 -15.72
N TYR A 321 10.22 0.04 -15.66
CA TYR A 321 9.29 -1.05 -15.38
C TYR A 321 8.17 -1.20 -16.40
N LEU A 322 7.40 -0.13 -16.73
CA LEU A 322 6.26 -0.26 -17.64
C LEU A 322 6.66 -0.48 -19.08
N ILE A 323 7.63 0.30 -19.62
CA ILE A 323 8.11 0.14 -20.99
C ILE A 323 8.73 -1.25 -21.21
N PRO A 324 9.66 -1.74 -20.35
CA PRO A 324 10.27 -3.06 -20.52
C PRO A 324 9.47 -4.22 -19.94
N ASP A 325 8.27 -3.99 -19.38
CA ASP A 325 7.44 -4.98 -18.66
C ASP A 325 8.20 -5.75 -17.57
N ARG A 326 8.88 -5.00 -16.68
CA ARG A 326 9.69 -5.57 -15.59
C ARG A 326 8.98 -5.50 -14.25
N ARG A 327 9.43 -6.36 -13.34
CA ARG A 327 9.08 -6.39 -11.91
C ARG A 327 10.27 -5.94 -11.07
N LEU A 328 10.03 -5.64 -9.79
CA LEU A 328 11.10 -5.39 -8.82
C LEU A 328 12.01 -6.63 -8.73
N ASP A 329 13.28 -6.43 -9.01
CA ASP A 329 14.31 -7.47 -8.98
C ASP A 329 15.47 -7.02 -8.09
N PRO A 330 15.79 -7.75 -7.01
CA PRO A 330 16.90 -7.40 -6.12
C PRO A 330 18.25 -7.35 -6.82
N ALA A 331 18.43 -8.14 -7.89
CA ALA A 331 19.67 -8.15 -8.66
C ALA A 331 19.87 -6.89 -9.51
N GLN A 332 18.81 -6.12 -9.74
CA GLN A 332 18.82 -4.85 -10.50
C GLN A 332 18.74 -3.62 -9.58
N ALA A 333 18.76 -3.81 -8.27
CA ALA A 333 18.75 -2.68 -7.34
C ALA A 333 20.03 -1.83 -7.50
N PRO A 334 19.93 -0.49 -7.44
CA PRO A 334 21.12 0.36 -7.48
C PRO A 334 22.09 0.00 -6.35
N ALA A 335 23.38 -0.05 -6.68
CA ALA A 335 24.42 -0.25 -5.67
C ALA A 335 24.40 0.94 -4.69
N GLY A 336 24.04 0.70 -3.41
CA GLY A 336 24.03 1.73 -2.37
C GLY A 336 22.72 1.88 -1.61
N VAL A 337 21.64 1.21 -1.98
CA VAL A 337 20.46 1.06 -1.12
C VAL A 337 20.81 0.03 -0.05
N LYS A 338 21.33 0.50 1.09
CA LYS A 338 21.61 -0.32 2.28
C LYS A 338 20.76 0.16 3.43
#